data_009e9caa2a6efef07afd7a9cdd7576d4
#
_entry.id   009e9caa2a6efef07afd7a9cdd7576d4
#
_cell.length_a   1.000
_cell.length_b   1.000
_cell.length_c   1.000
_cell.angle_alpha   90.00
_cell.angle_beta   90.00
_cell.angle_gamma   90.00
#
_symmetry.space_group_name_H-M   'P 1'
#
loop_
_entity.id
_entity.type
_entity.pdbx_description
1 polymer ?
#
loop_
_entity_poly.entity_id
_entity_poly.type
_entity_poly.pdbx_seq_one_letter_code
_entity_poly.pdbx_strand_id
1 'polypeptide(L)'
;MTTLCRKSIAVSAAALMAVSGLTVGAATASAQTTGTENCATSQSVTKNLAGNYTVNKEVVGDGTVAPGGQVTFRTKVSGAGGLVASITDYHPAGFELVGARENVWWLVGGQKWADVTGKVTKNAANNSVKHSGSGWTTASGATATLETTYRVPADAKPGTVLNSGAATSVTAVGSIDANPIDVCVTIREPNAAEAVTGSLDGLGLGSVTSGSTAAGGISSDPSGFISDIINGLDLGKMVGLS
;
A
#
# COMPACT_ATOMS: atom_id res chain seq x y z
N MET A 1 -48.82 8.36 -29.62
CA MET A 1 -47.72 9.35 -29.63
C MET A 1 -46.45 8.60 -29.21
N THR A 2 -45.67 8.19 -30.20
CA THR A 2 -44.50 7.32 -30.03
C THR A 2 -43.24 8.20 -30.15
N THR A 3 -42.47 8.33 -29.10
CA THR A 3 -41.22 9.11 -29.08
C THR A 3 -40.04 8.16 -29.32
N LEU A 4 -39.41 8.26 -30.47
CA LEU A 4 -38.22 7.51 -30.87
C LEU A 4 -36.98 8.16 -30.22
N CYS A 5 -36.26 7.39 -29.38
CA CYS A 5 -34.96 7.75 -28.84
C CYS A 5 -33.86 7.33 -29.83
N ARG A 6 -33.17 8.30 -30.47
CA ARG A 6 -32.06 8.07 -31.38
C ARG A 6 -30.79 7.75 -30.59
N LYS A 7 -30.24 6.56 -30.79
CA LYS A 7 -28.88 6.18 -30.33
C LYS A 7 -27.87 6.66 -31.36
N SER A 8 -26.95 7.53 -30.96
CA SER A 8 -25.79 7.95 -31.74
C SER A 8 -24.65 6.97 -31.52
N ILE A 9 -24.24 6.29 -32.56
CA ILE A 9 -23.07 5.41 -32.58
C ILE A 9 -21.90 6.24 -33.13
N ALA A 10 -20.89 6.50 -32.28
CA ALA A 10 -19.62 7.07 -32.71
C ALA A 10 -18.68 5.94 -33.16
N VAL A 11 -18.37 5.90 -34.42
CA VAL A 11 -17.38 4.99 -35.02
C VAL A 11 -16.04 5.71 -35.00
N SER A 12 -15.08 5.22 -34.19
CA SER A 12 -13.68 5.68 -34.24
C SER A 12 -12.86 4.77 -35.11
N ALA A 13 -12.32 5.32 -36.19
CA ALA A 13 -11.43 4.62 -37.11
C ALA A 13 -10.04 4.43 -36.48
N ALA A 14 -9.58 3.18 -36.38
CA ALA A 14 -8.22 2.83 -36.01
C ALA A 14 -7.33 2.79 -37.25
N ALA A 15 -6.28 3.61 -37.27
CA ALA A 15 -5.22 3.54 -38.30
C ALA A 15 -4.21 2.47 -37.87
N LEU A 16 -4.09 1.43 -38.71
CA LEU A 16 -3.05 0.39 -38.64
C LEU A 16 -1.75 0.95 -39.22
N MET A 17 -0.69 1.06 -38.37
CA MET A 17 0.70 1.08 -38.84
C MET A 17 1.38 -0.20 -38.41
N ALA A 18 1.67 -1.06 -39.38
CA ALA A 18 2.51 -2.23 -39.24
C ALA A 18 3.97 -1.80 -39.29
N VAL A 19 4.72 -2.00 -38.22
CA VAL A 19 6.18 -2.02 -38.18
C VAL A 19 6.60 -3.35 -37.59
N SER A 20 7.22 -4.17 -38.45
CA SER A 20 7.80 -5.47 -38.14
C SER A 20 9.14 -5.28 -37.38
N GLY A 21 9.33 -6.03 -36.30
CA GLY A 21 10.66 -6.34 -35.81
C GLY A 21 10.86 -6.31 -34.29
N LEU A 22 11.24 -7.47 -33.74
CA LEU A 22 11.76 -7.81 -32.40
C LEU A 22 10.73 -7.93 -31.27
N THR A 23 10.29 -9.18 -31.07
CA THR A 23 9.61 -9.61 -29.87
C THR A 23 10.62 -9.81 -28.73
N VAL A 24 10.87 -8.78 -27.94
CA VAL A 24 11.33 -8.94 -26.58
C VAL A 24 10.09 -9.10 -25.74
N GLY A 25 9.94 -10.27 -25.08
CA GLY A 25 8.80 -10.55 -24.21
C GLY A 25 8.77 -9.58 -23.03
N ALA A 26 8.09 -8.45 -23.21
CA ALA A 26 7.71 -7.60 -22.12
C ALA A 26 6.52 -8.28 -21.42
N ALA A 27 6.75 -8.76 -20.19
CA ALA A 27 5.67 -9.08 -19.29
C ALA A 27 4.82 -7.80 -19.16
N THR A 28 3.61 -7.85 -19.69
CA THR A 28 2.64 -6.77 -19.52
C THR A 28 2.27 -6.72 -18.05
N ALA A 29 2.94 -5.87 -17.27
CA ALA A 29 2.41 -5.42 -16.02
C ALA A 29 1.04 -4.82 -16.32
N SER A 30 -0.02 -5.47 -15.84
CA SER A 30 -1.37 -4.91 -15.91
C SER A 30 -1.36 -3.61 -15.15
N ALA A 31 -1.30 -2.48 -15.87
CA ALA A 31 -1.50 -1.18 -15.29
C ALA A 31 -2.90 -1.19 -14.67
N GLN A 32 -2.98 -1.10 -13.35
CA GLN A 32 -4.25 -0.87 -12.67
C GLN A 32 -4.81 0.45 -13.19
N THR A 33 -5.94 0.36 -13.86
CA THR A 33 -6.66 1.49 -14.43
C THR A 33 -6.97 2.47 -13.29
N THR A 34 -6.56 3.71 -13.43
CA THR A 34 -6.89 4.83 -12.55
C THR A 34 -8.38 5.16 -12.67
N GLY A 35 -9.21 4.35 -12.02
CA GLY A 35 -10.61 4.69 -11.75
C GLY A 35 -10.66 5.54 -10.49
N THR A 36 -10.60 6.88 -10.63
CA THR A 36 -10.58 7.81 -9.50
C THR A 36 -11.97 8.20 -9.00
N GLU A 37 -13.04 7.65 -9.55
CA GLU A 37 -14.39 8.15 -9.32
C GLU A 37 -14.94 7.91 -7.91
N ASN A 38 -14.39 6.95 -7.14
CA ASN A 38 -14.86 6.63 -5.79
C ASN A 38 -13.73 6.44 -4.76
N CYS A 39 -12.56 7.00 -5.00
CA CYS A 39 -11.42 6.87 -4.11
C CYS A 39 -11.65 7.50 -2.74
N ALA A 40 -11.47 6.70 -1.69
CA ALA A 40 -11.52 7.15 -0.30
C ALA A 40 -10.32 6.60 0.49
N THR A 41 -10.05 7.16 1.66
CA THR A 41 -9.03 6.63 2.58
C THR A 41 -9.53 5.42 3.38
N SER A 42 -10.83 5.14 3.34
CA SER A 42 -11.44 3.96 3.98
C SER A 42 -12.69 3.52 3.23
N GLN A 43 -12.83 2.20 3.02
CA GLN A 43 -14.00 1.58 2.41
C GLN A 43 -14.32 0.23 3.07
N SER A 44 -15.58 -0.19 2.92
CA SER A 44 -16.06 -1.45 3.47
C SER A 44 -16.92 -2.21 2.47
N VAL A 45 -16.75 -3.52 2.44
CA VAL A 45 -17.60 -4.44 1.69
C VAL A 45 -18.19 -5.47 2.64
N THR A 46 -19.52 -5.60 2.64
CA THR A 46 -20.24 -6.60 3.44
C THR A 46 -20.85 -7.66 2.52
N LYS A 47 -20.66 -8.93 2.88
CA LYS A 47 -21.24 -10.07 2.17
C LYS A 47 -21.89 -11.02 3.17
N ASN A 48 -23.03 -11.57 2.80
CA ASN A 48 -23.66 -12.65 3.57
C ASN A 48 -22.98 -13.99 3.20
N LEU A 49 -22.29 -14.59 4.18
CA LEU A 49 -21.61 -15.88 4.08
C LEU A 49 -22.10 -16.76 5.25
N ALA A 50 -23.36 -17.22 5.22
CA ALA A 50 -24.02 -17.83 6.39
C ALA A 50 -23.99 -16.90 7.63
N GLY A 51 -24.21 -15.61 7.40
CA GLY A 51 -24.09 -14.48 8.30
C GLY A 51 -23.32 -13.33 7.65
N ASN A 52 -23.50 -12.13 8.15
CA ASN A 52 -22.86 -10.95 7.56
C ASN A 52 -21.42 -10.86 8.00
N TYR A 53 -20.52 -10.81 7.04
CA TYR A 53 -19.09 -10.49 7.23
C TYR A 53 -18.76 -9.21 6.50
N THR A 54 -17.97 -8.37 7.14
CA THR A 54 -17.52 -7.09 6.61
C THR A 54 -16.00 -7.08 6.55
N VAL A 55 -15.48 -6.75 5.38
CA VAL A 55 -14.08 -6.38 5.17
C VAL A 55 -14.04 -4.86 5.10
N ASN A 56 -13.32 -4.24 6.01
CA ASN A 56 -12.99 -2.81 5.98
C ASN A 56 -11.51 -2.68 5.67
N LYS A 57 -11.18 -1.83 4.71
CA LYS A 57 -9.80 -1.43 4.45
C LYS A 57 -9.67 0.07 4.63
N GLU A 58 -8.53 0.50 5.17
CA GLU A 58 -8.21 1.91 5.34
C GLU A 58 -6.72 2.17 5.12
N VAL A 59 -6.38 3.38 4.71
CA VAL A 59 -5.02 3.92 4.79
C VAL A 59 -4.83 4.47 6.20
N VAL A 60 -3.78 4.05 6.89
CA VAL A 60 -3.44 4.60 8.20
C VAL A 60 -2.74 5.95 7.99
N GLY A 61 -3.42 7.04 8.36
CA GLY A 61 -2.99 8.40 8.14
C GLY A 61 -3.92 9.19 7.22
N ASP A 62 -3.38 10.20 6.55
CA ASP A 62 -4.15 11.13 5.71
C ASP A 62 -4.39 10.65 4.27
N GLY A 63 -3.86 9.47 3.92
CA GLY A 63 -3.99 8.91 2.57
C GLY A 63 -3.02 9.52 1.56
N THR A 64 -1.97 10.23 2.02
CA THR A 64 -0.95 10.80 1.14
C THR A 64 0.44 10.28 1.49
N VAL A 65 1.32 10.14 0.49
CA VAL A 65 2.70 9.67 0.68
C VAL A 65 3.60 10.25 -0.40
N ALA A 66 4.85 10.59 -0.04
CA ALA A 66 5.85 11.01 -1.00
C ALA A 66 6.49 9.80 -1.71
N PRO A 67 7.08 9.97 -2.91
CA PRO A 67 7.93 8.97 -3.54
C PRO A 67 9.04 8.49 -2.58
N GLY A 68 9.28 7.19 -2.50
CA GLY A 68 10.23 6.58 -1.56
C GLY A 68 9.73 6.50 -0.11
N GLY A 69 8.63 7.17 0.22
CA GLY A 69 8.02 7.16 1.55
C GLY A 69 7.34 5.84 1.89
N GLN A 70 6.75 5.77 3.08
CA GLN A 70 6.04 4.57 3.53
C GLN A 70 4.56 4.87 3.73
N VAL A 71 3.71 3.90 3.38
CA VAL A 71 2.28 3.92 3.62
C VAL A 71 1.86 2.61 4.29
N THR A 72 0.91 2.71 5.22
CA THR A 72 0.34 1.55 5.90
C THR A 72 -1.13 1.40 5.53
N PHE A 73 -1.51 0.20 5.10
CA PHE A 73 -2.90 -0.20 4.94
C PHE A 73 -3.31 -1.07 6.12
N ARG A 74 -4.54 -0.89 6.58
CA ARG A 74 -5.17 -1.74 7.60
C ARG A 74 -6.40 -2.40 7.02
N THR A 75 -6.42 -3.73 7.00
CA THR A 75 -7.56 -4.54 6.60
C THR A 75 -8.14 -5.22 7.83
N LYS A 76 -9.38 -4.89 8.17
CA LYS A 76 -10.12 -5.42 9.32
C LYS A 76 -11.29 -6.27 8.86
N VAL A 77 -11.41 -7.47 9.41
CA VAL A 77 -12.53 -8.38 9.18
C VAL A 77 -13.35 -8.49 10.45
N SER A 78 -14.65 -8.29 10.35
CA SER A 78 -15.65 -8.48 11.41
C SER A 78 -16.82 -9.28 10.87
N GLY A 79 -17.63 -9.88 11.73
CA GLY A 79 -18.81 -10.59 11.26
C GLY A 79 -19.45 -11.53 12.25
N ALA A 80 -20.18 -12.51 11.72
CA ALA A 80 -21.17 -13.33 12.42
C ALA A 80 -20.59 -14.46 13.31
N GLY A 81 -19.33 -14.34 13.75
CA GLY A 81 -18.78 -15.29 14.73
C GLY A 81 -18.05 -16.49 14.12
N GLY A 82 -17.76 -16.50 12.83
CA GLY A 82 -16.96 -17.55 12.18
C GLY A 82 -15.46 -17.39 12.40
N LEU A 83 -14.71 -18.32 11.83
CA LEU A 83 -13.26 -18.35 11.89
C LEU A 83 -12.68 -17.79 10.59
N VAL A 84 -12.04 -16.64 10.65
CA VAL A 84 -11.28 -16.06 9.53
C VAL A 84 -10.01 -16.89 9.33
N ALA A 85 -9.87 -17.49 8.16
CA ALA A 85 -8.74 -18.34 7.82
C ALA A 85 -7.58 -17.54 7.17
N SER A 86 -7.90 -16.45 6.48
CA SER A 86 -6.88 -15.59 5.90
C SER A 86 -7.39 -14.19 5.60
N ILE A 87 -6.45 -13.23 5.60
CA ILE A 87 -6.66 -11.87 5.10
C ILE A 87 -5.63 -11.63 4.00
N THR A 88 -6.08 -11.07 2.88
CA THR A 88 -5.23 -10.69 1.74
C THR A 88 -5.34 -9.19 1.55
N ASP A 89 -4.21 -8.54 1.47
CA ASP A 89 -4.06 -7.15 1.08
C ASP A 89 -3.57 -7.09 -0.37
N TYR A 90 -4.30 -6.40 -1.25
CA TYR A 90 -3.85 -6.08 -2.60
C TYR A 90 -3.35 -4.64 -2.59
N HIS A 91 -2.06 -4.48 -2.88
CA HIS A 91 -1.39 -3.18 -2.89
C HIS A 91 -1.14 -2.68 -4.32
N PRO A 92 -0.92 -1.38 -4.53
CA PRO A 92 -0.54 -0.87 -5.83
C PRO A 92 0.75 -1.51 -6.36
N ALA A 93 0.85 -1.62 -7.69
CA ALA A 93 2.03 -2.17 -8.34
C ALA A 93 3.30 -1.39 -7.98
N GLY A 94 4.42 -2.10 -7.83
CA GLY A 94 5.71 -1.50 -7.47
C GLY A 94 5.91 -1.21 -5.99
N PHE A 95 4.87 -1.33 -5.14
CA PHE A 95 5.01 -1.15 -3.70
C PHE A 95 5.74 -2.36 -3.10
N GLU A 96 6.72 -2.07 -2.24
CA GLU A 96 7.54 -3.08 -1.58
C GLU A 96 7.12 -3.25 -0.11
N LEU A 97 6.75 -4.48 0.29
CA LEU A 97 6.40 -4.77 1.69
C LEU A 97 7.62 -4.63 2.59
N VAL A 98 7.54 -3.74 3.58
CA VAL A 98 8.56 -3.50 4.61
C VAL A 98 8.15 -4.04 5.98
N GLY A 99 6.85 -4.20 6.23
CA GLY A 99 6.37 -4.76 7.49
C GLY A 99 4.94 -5.24 7.43
N ALA A 100 4.59 -6.21 8.26
CA ALA A 100 3.23 -6.67 8.45
C ALA A 100 3.00 -7.02 9.93
N ARG A 101 1.84 -6.65 10.46
CA ARG A 101 1.42 -7.04 11.80
C ARG A 101 -0.05 -7.40 11.83
N GLU A 102 -0.39 -8.36 12.70
CA GLU A 102 -1.76 -8.77 12.94
C GLU A 102 -2.28 -8.25 14.27
N ASN A 103 -3.59 -8.04 14.36
CA ASN A 103 -4.31 -7.86 15.61
C ASN A 103 -5.50 -8.80 15.61
N VAL A 104 -5.36 -9.91 16.32
CA VAL A 104 -6.35 -11.00 16.36
C VAL A 104 -6.58 -11.42 17.80
N TRP A 105 -7.75 -12.03 18.05
CA TRP A 105 -8.08 -12.51 19.37
C TRP A 105 -7.38 -13.85 19.63
N TRP A 106 -6.69 -13.93 20.77
CA TRP A 106 -6.01 -15.12 21.29
C TRP A 106 -6.72 -15.65 22.52
N LEU A 107 -6.84 -16.97 22.64
CA LEU A 107 -7.48 -17.61 23.77
C LEU A 107 -6.87 -17.18 25.12
N VAL A 108 -5.56 -16.95 25.12
CA VAL A 108 -4.82 -16.41 26.28
C VAL A 108 -4.25 -15.05 25.88
N GLY A 109 -4.63 -14.00 26.60
CA GLY A 109 -4.15 -12.64 26.37
C GLY A 109 -5.04 -11.75 25.53
N GLY A 110 -6.20 -12.24 25.06
CA GLY A 110 -7.18 -11.43 24.30
C GLY A 110 -6.67 -10.93 22.96
N GLN A 111 -7.19 -9.83 22.49
CA GLN A 111 -6.81 -9.22 21.22
C GLN A 111 -5.55 -8.37 21.38
N LYS A 112 -4.50 -8.64 20.60
CA LYS A 112 -3.21 -7.95 20.68
C LYS A 112 -2.49 -7.91 19.34
N TRP A 113 -1.62 -6.92 19.18
CA TRP A 113 -0.75 -6.80 18.03
C TRP A 113 0.44 -7.76 18.10
N ALA A 114 0.78 -8.36 16.97
CA ALA A 114 1.96 -9.20 16.79
C ALA A 114 2.59 -8.94 15.42
N ASP A 115 3.91 -8.96 15.32
CA ASP A 115 4.62 -8.92 14.04
C ASP A 115 4.45 -10.24 13.31
N VAL A 116 4.10 -10.15 12.03
CA VAL A 116 3.92 -11.30 11.12
C VAL A 116 4.64 -11.13 9.80
N THR A 117 5.57 -10.19 9.70
CA THR A 117 6.30 -9.85 8.48
C THR A 117 6.93 -11.09 7.83
N GLY A 118 7.52 -11.98 8.62
CA GLY A 118 8.11 -13.23 8.15
C GLY A 118 7.10 -14.37 7.89
N LYS A 119 5.81 -14.16 8.19
CA LYS A 119 4.76 -15.19 8.08
C LYS A 119 3.78 -14.95 6.93
N VAL A 120 3.87 -13.81 6.27
CA VAL A 120 3.00 -13.49 5.13
C VAL A 120 3.53 -14.09 3.84
N THR A 121 2.62 -14.46 2.96
CA THR A 121 2.94 -14.92 1.60
C THR A 121 2.77 -13.75 0.64
N LYS A 122 3.83 -13.40 -0.09
CA LYS A 122 3.82 -12.37 -1.13
C LYS A 122 3.51 -13.02 -2.48
N ASN A 123 2.66 -12.39 -3.29
CA ASN A 123 2.40 -12.79 -4.66
C ASN A 123 2.57 -11.58 -5.60
N ALA A 124 3.70 -11.55 -6.30
CA ALA A 124 4.04 -10.47 -7.22
C ALA A 124 3.14 -10.43 -8.47
N ALA A 125 2.54 -11.57 -8.87
CA ALA A 125 1.72 -11.62 -10.08
C ALA A 125 0.42 -10.80 -9.95
N ASN A 126 -0.09 -10.64 -8.73
CA ASN A 126 -1.30 -9.86 -8.47
C ASN A 126 -1.10 -8.78 -7.39
N ASN A 127 0.15 -8.44 -7.07
CA ASN A 127 0.52 -7.42 -6.08
C ASN A 127 -0.21 -7.64 -4.75
N SER A 128 -0.11 -8.84 -4.18
CA SER A 128 -0.80 -9.14 -2.95
C SER A 128 0.10 -9.71 -1.85
N VAL A 129 -0.31 -9.45 -0.62
CA VAL A 129 0.26 -10.00 0.61
C VAL A 129 -0.86 -10.70 1.36
N LYS A 130 -0.70 -12.00 1.58
CA LYS A 130 -1.66 -12.84 2.29
C LYS A 130 -1.10 -13.30 3.62
N HIS A 131 -1.86 -13.10 4.68
CA HIS A 131 -1.63 -13.71 5.98
C HIS A 131 -2.69 -14.77 6.24
N SER A 132 -2.25 -15.97 6.66
CA SER A 132 -3.13 -17.10 6.97
C SER A 132 -2.90 -17.53 8.42
N GLY A 133 -3.98 -17.81 9.11
CA GLY A 133 -3.96 -18.29 10.48
C GLY A 133 -4.69 -19.61 10.65
N SER A 134 -4.69 -20.15 11.87
CA SER A 134 -5.44 -21.35 12.26
C SER A 134 -6.95 -21.14 12.40
N GLY A 135 -7.41 -19.93 12.11
CA GLY A 135 -8.80 -19.50 12.28
C GLY A 135 -8.93 -18.47 13.41
N TRP A 136 -9.10 -17.20 13.04
CA TRP A 136 -9.31 -16.11 14.00
C TRP A 136 -10.79 -15.88 14.20
N THR A 137 -11.25 -15.90 15.45
CA THR A 137 -12.67 -15.69 15.74
C THR A 137 -13.11 -14.25 15.50
N THR A 138 -14.32 -14.09 14.97
CA THR A 138 -15.04 -12.82 14.92
C THR A 138 -16.25 -12.80 15.86
N ALA A 139 -16.37 -13.78 16.78
CA ALA A 139 -17.44 -13.85 17.76
C ALA A 139 -17.35 -12.74 18.80
N SER A 140 -18.48 -12.37 19.37
CA SER A 140 -18.57 -11.39 20.48
C SER A 140 -17.89 -10.06 20.20
N GLY A 141 -17.89 -9.61 18.94
CA GLY A 141 -17.26 -8.34 18.55
C GLY A 141 -15.75 -8.41 18.33
N ALA A 142 -15.14 -9.58 18.45
CA ALA A 142 -13.74 -9.76 18.06
C ALA A 142 -13.55 -9.47 16.56
N THR A 143 -12.37 -9.04 16.19
CA THR A 143 -11.99 -8.75 14.80
C THR A 143 -10.68 -9.41 14.45
N ALA A 144 -10.49 -9.72 13.17
CA ALA A 144 -9.18 -10.09 12.64
C ALA A 144 -8.67 -8.92 11.80
N THR A 145 -7.49 -8.42 12.13
CA THR A 145 -6.90 -7.25 11.47
C THR A 145 -5.50 -7.59 10.99
N LEU A 146 -5.21 -7.19 9.75
CA LEU A 146 -3.87 -7.21 9.17
C LEU A 146 -3.49 -5.77 8.82
N GLU A 147 -2.35 -5.30 9.31
CA GLU A 147 -1.68 -4.11 8.82
C GLU A 147 -0.48 -4.50 7.98
N THR A 148 -0.34 -3.83 6.84
CA THR A 148 0.77 -4.00 5.91
C THR A 148 1.38 -2.64 5.62
N THR A 149 2.68 -2.51 5.82
CA THR A 149 3.42 -1.28 5.54
C THR A 149 4.28 -1.49 4.30
N TYR A 150 4.17 -0.57 3.36
CA TYR A 150 4.89 -0.62 2.09
C TYR A 150 5.77 0.61 1.91
N ARG A 151 6.90 0.40 1.25
CA ARG A 151 7.69 1.46 0.64
C ARG A 151 7.12 1.75 -0.76
N VAL A 152 6.87 3.01 -1.02
CA VAL A 152 6.44 3.51 -2.33
C VAL A 152 7.66 3.61 -3.26
N PRO A 153 7.55 3.31 -4.55
CA PRO A 153 8.65 3.52 -5.50
C PRO A 153 9.18 4.96 -5.46
N ALA A 154 10.50 5.11 -5.53
CA ALA A 154 11.15 6.42 -5.49
C ALA A 154 10.87 7.26 -6.76
N ASP A 155 10.49 6.61 -7.84
CA ASP A 155 10.10 7.20 -9.13
C ASP A 155 8.58 7.40 -9.28
N ALA A 156 7.80 7.16 -8.22
CA ALA A 156 6.36 7.39 -8.22
C ALA A 156 6.05 8.87 -8.51
N LYS A 157 5.12 9.10 -9.42
CA LYS A 157 4.81 10.46 -9.89
C LYS A 157 3.84 11.16 -8.94
N PRO A 158 4.18 12.34 -8.41
CA PRO A 158 3.23 13.16 -7.66
C PRO A 158 1.94 13.44 -8.43
N GLY A 159 0.83 13.54 -7.70
CA GLY A 159 -0.52 13.67 -8.27
C GLY A 159 -1.15 12.33 -8.70
N THR A 160 -0.41 11.22 -8.70
CA THR A 160 -0.98 9.91 -8.99
C THR A 160 -1.83 9.41 -7.83
N VAL A 161 -3.04 8.95 -8.13
CA VAL A 161 -3.93 8.27 -7.18
C VAL A 161 -3.91 6.77 -7.48
N LEU A 162 -3.61 5.96 -6.47
CA LEU A 162 -3.40 4.53 -6.59
C LEU A 162 -4.41 3.77 -5.73
N ASN A 163 -5.20 2.91 -6.38
CA ASN A 163 -6.23 2.10 -5.73
C ASN A 163 -5.64 0.80 -5.17
N SER A 164 -6.30 0.27 -4.16
CA SER A 164 -5.93 -0.98 -3.49
C SER A 164 -7.15 -1.89 -3.30
N GLY A 165 -6.92 -3.13 -2.89
CA GLY A 165 -7.97 -4.12 -2.69
C GLY A 165 -7.79 -4.91 -1.41
N ALA A 166 -8.80 -5.68 -1.04
CA ALA A 166 -8.75 -6.59 0.10
C ALA A 166 -9.56 -7.85 -0.16
N ALA A 167 -9.10 -8.96 0.41
CA ALA A 167 -9.90 -10.19 0.45
C ALA A 167 -9.77 -10.89 1.80
N THR A 168 -10.74 -11.73 2.11
CA THR A 168 -10.71 -12.61 3.26
C THR A 168 -11.34 -13.95 2.94
N SER A 169 -10.87 -15.01 3.58
CA SER A 169 -11.57 -16.29 3.60
C SER A 169 -12.04 -16.62 5.00
N VAL A 170 -13.25 -17.14 5.10
CA VAL A 170 -13.87 -17.59 6.35
C VAL A 170 -14.08 -19.10 6.24
N THR A 171 -13.58 -19.84 7.23
CA THR A 171 -13.61 -21.30 7.23
C THR A 171 -15.02 -21.84 7.04
N ALA A 172 -15.18 -22.76 6.11
CA ALA A 172 -16.40 -23.49 5.77
C ALA A 172 -17.57 -22.64 5.23
N VAL A 173 -17.43 -21.30 5.15
CA VAL A 173 -18.56 -20.44 4.71
C VAL A 173 -18.26 -19.64 3.43
N GLY A 174 -16.99 -19.43 3.08
CA GLY A 174 -16.63 -18.81 1.81
C GLY A 174 -15.65 -17.63 1.93
N SER A 175 -15.67 -16.74 0.94
CA SER A 175 -14.74 -15.62 0.84
C SER A 175 -15.41 -14.33 0.40
N ILE A 176 -14.80 -13.22 0.77
CA ILE A 176 -15.03 -11.91 0.22
C ILE A 176 -13.78 -11.55 -0.56
N ASP A 177 -13.94 -11.16 -1.82
CA ASP A 177 -12.88 -10.59 -2.64
C ASP A 177 -13.39 -9.25 -3.16
N ALA A 178 -12.70 -8.19 -2.82
CA ALA A 178 -12.98 -6.81 -3.20
C ALA A 178 -11.66 -6.20 -3.70
N ASN A 179 -11.36 -6.45 -4.96
CA ASN A 179 -10.18 -5.91 -5.61
C ASN A 179 -10.53 -5.35 -6.99
N PRO A 180 -10.58 -4.01 -7.15
CA PRO A 180 -10.31 -2.98 -6.11
C PRO A 180 -11.43 -2.83 -5.07
N ILE A 181 -11.10 -2.22 -3.91
CA ILE A 181 -12.06 -1.84 -2.87
C ILE A 181 -12.27 -0.32 -2.80
N ASP A 182 -11.62 0.44 -3.69
CA ASP A 182 -11.63 1.90 -3.76
C ASP A 182 -11.05 2.62 -2.53
N VAL A 183 -10.08 1.96 -1.88
CA VAL A 183 -9.19 2.58 -0.90
C VAL A 183 -7.93 3.03 -1.59
N CYS A 184 -7.71 4.34 -1.61
CA CYS A 184 -6.67 4.96 -2.43
C CYS A 184 -5.64 5.70 -1.59
N VAL A 185 -4.42 5.70 -2.12
CA VAL A 185 -3.33 6.57 -1.66
C VAL A 185 -2.95 7.54 -2.77
N THR A 186 -2.73 8.81 -2.41
CA THR A 186 -2.28 9.84 -3.33
C THR A 186 -0.78 10.05 -3.16
N ILE A 187 -0.04 9.99 -4.25
CA ILE A 187 1.37 10.37 -4.26
C ILE A 187 1.44 11.90 -4.24
N ARG A 188 2.03 12.47 -3.19
CA ARG A 188 2.23 13.91 -3.05
C ARG A 188 3.65 14.33 -3.37
N GLU A 189 3.87 15.62 -3.59
CA GLU A 189 5.23 16.15 -3.65
C GLU A 189 5.98 15.91 -2.34
N PRO A 190 7.28 15.58 -2.38
CA PRO A 190 8.09 15.50 -1.19
C PRO A 190 8.14 16.87 -0.48
N ASN A 191 8.06 16.85 0.84
CA ASN A 191 8.37 18.06 1.60
C ASN A 191 9.89 18.32 1.62
N ALA A 192 10.31 19.49 2.10
CA ALA A 192 11.71 19.90 2.08
C ALA A 192 12.65 18.89 2.80
N ALA A 193 12.19 18.30 3.92
CA ALA A 193 12.96 17.32 4.67
C ALA A 193 13.09 15.99 3.92
N GLU A 194 12.00 15.51 3.32
CA GLU A 194 11.98 14.29 2.52
C GLU A 194 12.84 14.43 1.24
N ALA A 195 12.81 15.61 0.61
CA ALA A 195 13.63 15.90 -0.58
C ALA A 195 15.13 15.84 -0.26
N VAL A 196 15.55 16.34 0.90
CA VAL A 196 16.96 16.24 1.35
C VAL A 196 17.34 14.80 1.64
N THR A 197 16.50 14.03 2.34
CA THR A 197 16.77 12.63 2.66
C THR A 197 16.88 11.77 1.38
N GLY A 198 15.97 11.95 0.43
CA GLY A 198 16.00 11.25 -0.85
C GLY A 198 17.24 11.59 -1.69
N SER A 199 17.73 12.83 -1.61
CA SER A 199 18.98 13.23 -2.28
C SER A 199 20.21 12.58 -1.66
N LEU A 200 20.27 12.41 -0.34
CA LEU A 200 21.34 11.74 0.37
C LEU A 200 21.37 10.23 0.11
N ASP A 201 20.20 9.59 0.01
CA ASP A 201 20.08 8.18 -0.39
C ASP A 201 20.61 7.97 -1.83
N GLY A 202 20.27 8.87 -2.74
CA GLY A 202 20.77 8.86 -4.13
C GLY A 202 22.29 9.04 -4.26
N LEU A 203 22.92 9.67 -3.27
CA LEU A 203 24.38 9.83 -3.18
C LEU A 203 25.09 8.71 -2.41
N GLY A 204 24.37 7.67 -1.98
CA GLY A 204 24.91 6.55 -1.21
C GLY A 204 25.21 6.90 0.26
N LEU A 205 24.76 8.04 0.75
CA LEU A 205 24.97 8.52 2.13
C LEU A 205 23.79 8.15 3.06
N GLY A 206 22.83 7.37 2.58
CA GLY A 206 21.62 6.96 3.32
C GLY A 206 21.88 6.21 4.63
N SER A 207 23.09 5.64 4.78
CA SER A 207 23.47 4.97 6.04
C SER A 207 23.68 5.91 7.22
N VAL A 208 23.87 7.22 6.99
CA VAL A 208 24.12 8.21 8.06
C VAL A 208 22.81 8.60 8.74
N THR A 209 21.66 8.42 8.07
CA THR A 209 20.33 8.81 8.60
C THR A 209 19.61 7.68 9.33
N SER A 210 20.00 6.42 9.11
CA SER A 210 19.33 5.26 9.71
C SER A 210 19.75 4.94 11.16
N GLY A 211 20.73 5.64 11.72
CA GLY A 211 21.26 5.40 13.07
C GLY A 211 20.81 6.38 14.14
N SER A 212 20.08 7.42 13.82
CA SER A 212 19.66 8.41 14.82
C SER A 212 18.14 8.50 14.92
N THR A 213 17.66 8.45 16.13
CA THR A 213 16.31 8.77 16.64
C THR A 213 15.85 10.20 16.28
N ALA A 214 16.31 10.74 15.17
CA ALA A 214 16.18 12.13 14.75
C ALA A 214 14.92 12.44 13.93
N ALA A 215 13.96 11.51 13.83
CA ALA A 215 12.67 11.81 13.22
C ALA A 215 11.89 12.94 13.94
N GLY A 216 12.26 13.25 15.20
CA GLY A 216 11.70 14.37 15.95
C GLY A 216 12.44 15.72 15.77
N GLY A 217 13.70 15.70 15.30
CA GLY A 217 14.54 16.92 15.22
C GLY A 217 14.40 17.70 13.91
N ILE A 218 14.06 17.03 12.82
CA ILE A 218 13.98 17.64 11.49
C ILE A 218 12.76 18.58 11.37
N SER A 219 11.71 18.33 12.14
CA SER A 219 10.48 19.11 12.11
C SER A 219 10.58 20.48 12.81
N SER A 220 11.55 20.65 13.69
CA SER A 220 11.66 21.86 14.52
C SER A 220 12.78 22.82 14.11
N ASP A 221 13.86 22.34 13.47
CA ASP A 221 14.96 23.17 12.99
C ASP A 221 15.70 22.53 11.80
N PRO A 222 15.23 22.75 10.56
CA PRO A 222 15.88 22.22 9.36
C PRO A 222 17.30 22.79 9.13
N SER A 223 17.55 24.00 9.60
CA SER A 223 18.86 24.67 9.40
C SER A 223 19.93 24.13 10.34
N GLY A 224 19.56 23.79 11.58
CA GLY A 224 20.42 23.11 12.54
C GLY A 224 20.85 21.74 12.05
N PHE A 225 19.89 20.96 11.53
CA PHE A 225 20.16 19.63 10.97
C PHE A 225 21.13 19.65 9.78
N ILE A 226 20.98 20.60 8.86
CA ILE A 226 21.89 20.77 7.72
C ILE A 226 23.29 21.18 8.21
N SER A 227 23.37 22.05 9.22
CA SER A 227 24.65 22.46 9.82
C SER A 227 25.37 21.31 10.50
N ASP A 228 24.66 20.44 11.19
CA ASP A 228 25.22 19.27 11.86
C ASP A 228 25.74 18.23 10.85
N ILE A 229 25.05 18.05 9.73
CA ILE A 229 25.51 17.19 8.63
C ILE A 229 26.82 17.77 8.02
N ILE A 230 26.84 19.08 7.72
CA ILE A 230 28.02 19.73 7.13
C ILE A 230 29.20 19.68 8.09
N ASN A 231 28.97 19.87 9.38
CA ASN A 231 30.00 19.81 10.41
C ASN A 231 30.48 18.37 10.71
N GLY A 232 29.62 17.38 10.50
CA GLY A 232 29.93 15.95 10.63
C GLY A 232 30.70 15.38 9.42
N LEU A 233 30.61 16.03 8.27
CA LEU A 233 31.41 15.71 7.09
C LEU A 233 32.82 16.25 7.30
N ASP A 234 33.77 15.39 7.71
CA ASP A 234 35.20 15.72 7.85
C ASP A 234 35.80 16.00 6.46
N LEU A 235 35.52 17.22 5.96
CA LEU A 235 36.01 17.69 4.65
C LEU A 235 37.55 17.68 4.56
N GLY A 236 38.25 17.60 5.71
CA GLY A 236 39.70 17.48 5.78
C GLY A 236 40.24 16.16 5.24
N LYS A 237 39.44 15.09 5.32
CA LYS A 237 39.79 13.77 4.77
C LYS A 237 39.55 13.62 3.26
N MET A 238 38.70 14.45 2.66
CA MET A 238 38.43 14.40 1.22
C MET A 238 39.45 15.16 0.36
N VAL A 239 40.20 16.05 0.95
CA VAL A 239 41.22 16.90 0.23
C VAL A 239 42.62 16.31 0.33
N GLY A 240 42.84 15.24 1.07
CA GLY A 240 44.15 14.62 1.35
C GLY A 240 44.58 13.49 0.41
N LEU A 241 43.99 13.33 -0.75
CA LEU A 241 44.41 12.38 -1.80
C LEU A 241 44.95 13.15 -2.99
N SER A 242 46.17 13.63 -2.87
CA SER A 242 47.07 14.01 -3.99
C SER A 242 48.42 13.37 -3.74
#